data_37fd8739f782d15ac16b916a79645fd8
#
_entry.id   37fd8739f782d15ac16b916a79645fd8
#
_cell.length_a   1.000
_cell.length_b   1.000
_cell.length_c   1.000
_cell.angle_alpha   90.00
_cell.angle_beta   90.00
_cell.angle_gamma   90.00
#
_symmetry.space_group_name_H-M   'P 1'
#
loop_
_entity.id
_entity.type
_entity.pdbx_description
1 polymer ?
#
loop_
_entity_poly.entity_id
_entity_poly.type
_entity_poly.pdbx_seq_one_letter_code
_entity_poly.pdbx_strand_id
1 'polypeptide(L)'
;TAANLVAENIDVDALLALAQPLKPSVGEEPGFIKPLGQRIAIADDEAFSFRYPLILEGWRAAGAELSFFSPLDDEAPAKDADAVYLPGGYPELHGYRLGTANVFMGGLKEAADRGAVIFGECGGYMVLGKGLIDADGERHVMAGLLPLETSFAKRKLHLGYRQVELDAGASLGSGGVLGDPGQRFRGHEFHYASVINESPGAPLFKSKNAAGDDLGLAGLADGRVMGSFIHLIDRADSDDT
;
A
#
# COMPACT_ATOMS: atom_id res chain seq x y z
N THR A 1 -27.41 20.79 -12.75
CA THR A 1 -26.25 20.49 -11.88
C THR A 1 -26.53 19.25 -11.06
N ALA A 2 -25.49 18.57 -10.51
CA ALA A 2 -25.66 17.41 -9.64
C ALA A 2 -26.54 17.72 -8.42
N ALA A 3 -26.42 18.93 -7.84
CA ALA A 3 -27.26 19.38 -6.74
C ALA A 3 -28.76 19.41 -7.08
N ASN A 4 -29.11 19.89 -8.28
CA ASN A 4 -30.51 19.90 -8.74
C ASN A 4 -31.05 18.48 -8.89
N LEU A 5 -30.24 17.58 -9.46
CA LEU A 5 -30.61 16.17 -9.62
C LEU A 5 -30.89 15.51 -8.25
N VAL A 6 -30.05 15.78 -7.25
CA VAL A 6 -30.27 15.28 -5.89
C VAL A 6 -31.57 15.85 -5.31
N ALA A 7 -31.77 17.18 -5.38
CA ALA A 7 -32.95 17.85 -4.84
C ALA A 7 -34.27 17.40 -5.48
N GLU A 8 -34.25 17.01 -6.75
CA GLU A 8 -35.44 16.54 -7.50
C GLU A 8 -35.77 15.06 -7.22
N ASN A 9 -34.81 14.25 -6.78
CA ASN A 9 -34.98 12.80 -6.69
C ASN A 9 -34.79 12.23 -5.27
N ILE A 10 -34.34 13.03 -4.31
CA ILE A 10 -34.11 12.62 -2.92
C ILE A 10 -34.83 13.56 -1.98
N ASP A 11 -35.67 13.03 -1.10
CA ASP A 11 -36.21 13.77 0.04
C ASP A 11 -35.11 13.94 1.09
N VAL A 12 -34.43 15.09 1.01
CA VAL A 12 -33.28 15.41 1.87
C VAL A 12 -33.70 15.53 3.34
N ASP A 13 -34.92 16.04 3.61
CA ASP A 13 -35.41 16.18 4.99
C ASP A 13 -35.71 14.80 5.60
N ALA A 14 -36.29 13.89 4.83
CA ALA A 14 -36.48 12.52 5.27
C ALA A 14 -35.14 11.80 5.50
N LEU A 15 -34.15 12.03 4.64
CA LEU A 15 -32.79 11.48 4.81
C LEU A 15 -32.12 12.01 6.08
N LEU A 16 -32.23 13.33 6.35
CA LEU A 16 -31.70 13.92 7.58
C LEU A 16 -32.41 13.43 8.84
N ALA A 17 -33.72 13.15 8.74
CA ALA A 17 -34.47 12.57 9.85
C ALA A 17 -34.04 11.13 10.21
N LEU A 18 -33.46 10.41 9.27
CA LEU A 18 -32.87 9.06 9.50
C LEU A 18 -31.45 9.15 10.13
N ALA A 19 -30.79 10.30 10.02
CA ALA A 19 -29.47 10.48 10.60
C ALA A 19 -29.55 10.38 12.13
N GLN A 20 -28.67 9.56 12.69
CA GLN A 20 -28.52 9.43 14.14
C GLN A 20 -27.22 10.08 14.59
N PRO A 21 -27.18 10.74 15.76
CA PRO A 21 -25.93 11.24 16.29
C PRO A 21 -24.96 10.06 16.50
N LEU A 22 -23.73 10.25 16.07
CA LEU A 22 -22.66 9.29 16.37
C LEU A 22 -22.57 9.15 17.89
N LYS A 23 -22.70 7.92 18.37
CA LYS A 23 -22.34 7.61 19.75
C LYS A 23 -20.82 7.68 19.82
N PRO A 24 -20.23 8.52 20.66
CA PRO A 24 -18.79 8.47 20.84
C PRO A 24 -18.43 7.07 21.31
N SER A 25 -17.53 6.42 20.59
CA SER A 25 -16.92 5.18 21.09
C SER A 25 -16.09 5.57 22.31
N VAL A 26 -16.55 5.17 23.49
CA VAL A 26 -15.77 5.37 24.71
C VAL A 26 -14.80 4.21 24.77
N GLY A 27 -13.51 4.45 24.47
CA GLY A 27 -12.49 3.63 25.04
C GLY A 27 -11.43 2.99 24.17
N GLU A 28 -11.42 3.08 22.86
CA GLU A 28 -10.28 2.56 22.11
C GLU A 28 -9.73 3.64 21.17
N GLU A 29 -8.48 3.96 21.36
CA GLU A 29 -7.73 4.74 20.37
C GLU A 29 -7.77 3.96 19.05
N PRO A 30 -8.03 4.62 17.90
CA PRO A 30 -7.95 3.94 16.60
C PRO A 30 -6.62 3.19 16.52
N GLY A 31 -6.66 1.93 16.11
CA GLY A 31 -5.46 1.10 15.96
C GLY A 31 -4.57 1.62 14.85
N PHE A 32 -3.86 2.73 15.07
CA PHE A 32 -2.99 3.33 14.07
C PHE A 32 -1.90 2.36 13.62
N ILE A 33 -1.65 2.33 12.33
CA ILE A 33 -0.48 1.66 11.76
C ILE A 33 0.75 2.42 12.25
N LYS A 34 1.66 1.70 12.92
CA LYS A 34 2.90 2.30 13.42
C LYS A 34 3.72 2.91 12.27
N PRO A 35 4.47 4.00 12.52
CA PRO A 35 5.41 4.53 11.54
C PRO A 35 6.41 3.45 11.09
N LEU A 36 6.70 3.43 9.80
CA LEU A 36 7.68 2.50 9.20
C LEU A 36 9.13 2.81 9.64
N GLY A 37 9.36 4.01 10.13
CA GLY A 37 10.64 4.51 10.58
C GLY A 37 10.51 5.88 11.21
N GLN A 38 11.64 6.48 11.60
CA GLN A 38 11.68 7.83 12.16
C GLN A 38 11.64 8.89 11.05
N ARG A 39 12.35 8.65 9.93
CA ARG A 39 12.38 9.52 8.75
C ARG A 39 11.88 8.73 7.56
N ILE A 40 10.67 9.04 7.12
CA ILE A 40 9.97 8.29 6.08
C ILE A 40 9.94 9.13 4.80
N ALA A 41 10.55 8.64 3.72
CA ALA A 41 10.42 9.20 2.39
C ALA A 41 9.21 8.58 1.68
N ILE A 42 8.31 9.41 1.15
CA ILE A 42 7.03 8.99 0.58
C ILE A 42 6.99 9.40 -0.89
N ALA A 43 6.74 8.45 -1.78
CA ALA A 43 6.49 8.74 -3.19
C ALA A 43 5.16 9.51 -3.34
N ASP A 44 5.21 10.63 -4.07
CA ASP A 44 4.11 11.57 -4.20
C ASP A 44 4.06 12.19 -5.59
N ASP A 45 3.36 11.53 -6.51
CA ASP A 45 3.02 12.05 -7.83
C ASP A 45 1.81 11.30 -8.40
N GLU A 46 1.52 11.48 -9.69
CA GLU A 46 0.37 10.87 -10.36
C GLU A 46 0.43 9.33 -10.37
N ALA A 47 1.62 8.73 -10.37
CA ALA A 47 1.79 7.28 -10.31
C ALA A 47 1.59 6.71 -8.91
N PHE A 48 1.65 7.54 -7.84
CA PHE A 48 1.59 7.16 -6.43
C PHE A 48 0.57 7.98 -5.63
N SER A 49 -0.61 8.22 -6.22
CA SER A 49 -1.59 9.19 -5.68
C SER A 49 -2.47 8.67 -4.54
N PHE A 50 -2.47 7.35 -4.24
CA PHE A 50 -3.36 6.76 -3.24
C PHE A 50 -2.75 6.76 -1.83
N ARG A 51 -2.47 7.96 -1.34
CA ARG A 51 -2.00 8.19 0.03
C ARG A 51 -3.20 8.46 0.94
N TYR A 52 -3.25 7.77 2.07
CA TYR A 52 -4.30 7.99 3.06
C TYR A 52 -3.85 9.03 4.08
N PRO A 53 -4.50 10.22 4.14
CA PRO A 53 -4.15 11.27 5.10
C PRO A 53 -4.11 10.76 6.53
N LEU A 54 -5.06 9.88 6.92
CA LEU A 54 -5.13 9.32 8.26
C LEU A 54 -3.83 8.60 8.66
N ILE A 55 -3.23 7.82 7.75
CA ILE A 55 -1.98 7.11 8.01
C ILE A 55 -0.83 8.11 8.18
N LEU A 56 -0.71 9.07 7.26
CA LEU A 56 0.37 10.07 7.30
C LEU A 56 0.27 10.98 8.52
N GLU A 57 -0.94 11.38 8.90
CA GLU A 57 -1.20 12.18 10.10
C GLU A 57 -0.90 11.36 11.37
N GLY A 58 -1.29 10.07 11.39
CA GLY A 58 -0.95 9.15 12.46
C GLY A 58 0.56 9.00 12.64
N TRP A 59 1.31 8.86 11.55
CA TRP A 59 2.77 8.79 11.60
C TRP A 59 3.41 10.07 12.13
N ARG A 60 2.93 11.26 11.68
CA ARG A 60 3.38 12.55 12.23
C ARG A 60 3.06 12.70 13.70
N ALA A 61 1.86 12.32 14.11
CA ALA A 61 1.44 12.37 15.51
C ALA A 61 2.28 11.43 16.40
N ALA A 62 2.72 10.30 15.84
CA ALA A 62 3.65 9.38 16.50
C ALA A 62 5.12 9.86 16.47
N GLY A 63 5.41 11.04 15.90
CA GLY A 63 6.73 11.67 15.92
C GLY A 63 7.61 11.37 14.69
N ALA A 64 7.10 10.72 13.65
CA ALA A 64 7.86 10.50 12.43
C ALA A 64 7.98 11.79 11.58
N GLU A 65 9.15 11.98 10.98
CA GLU A 65 9.41 13.02 9.99
C GLU A 65 9.10 12.48 8.59
N LEU A 66 8.23 13.19 7.85
CA LEU A 66 7.82 12.78 6.51
C LEU A 66 8.43 13.72 5.46
N SER A 67 9.11 13.15 4.48
CA SER A 67 9.57 13.83 3.25
C SER A 67 8.87 13.24 2.04
N PHE A 68 8.75 14.02 0.97
CA PHE A 68 8.08 13.62 -0.26
C PHE A 68 9.04 13.73 -1.43
N PHE A 69 8.88 12.84 -2.42
CA PHE A 69 9.67 12.85 -3.65
C PHE A 69 8.81 12.36 -4.83
N SER A 70 9.11 12.80 -6.04
CA SER A 70 8.41 12.42 -7.28
C SER A 70 9.21 11.40 -8.09
N PRO A 71 8.84 10.10 -8.07
CA PRO A 71 9.42 9.12 -8.97
C PRO A 71 9.32 9.47 -10.45
N LEU A 72 8.23 10.12 -10.88
CA LEU A 72 8.04 10.54 -12.26
C LEU A 72 9.00 11.67 -12.67
N ASP A 73 9.46 12.49 -11.74
CA ASP A 73 10.50 13.51 -12.00
C ASP A 73 11.92 12.97 -11.75
N ASP A 74 12.04 11.63 -11.69
CA ASP A 74 13.29 10.90 -11.44
C ASP A 74 13.98 11.31 -10.13
N GLU A 75 13.20 11.63 -9.08
CA GLU A 75 13.71 11.95 -7.76
C GLU A 75 13.95 10.68 -6.94
N ALA A 76 15.08 10.61 -6.25
CA ALA A 76 15.36 9.54 -5.28
C ALA A 76 14.73 9.85 -3.91
N PRO A 77 14.42 8.82 -3.11
CA PRO A 77 14.10 9.04 -1.69
C PRO A 77 15.27 9.72 -0.95
N ALA A 78 14.95 10.49 0.08
CA ALA A 78 15.96 11.19 0.89
C ALA A 78 17.03 10.21 1.40
N LYS A 79 18.31 10.59 1.28
CA LYS A 79 19.45 9.70 1.60
C LYS A 79 19.53 9.30 3.08
N ASP A 80 18.96 10.11 3.94
CA ASP A 80 18.90 9.88 5.39
C ASP A 80 17.57 9.26 5.85
N ALA A 81 16.68 8.93 4.92
CA ALA A 81 15.45 8.20 5.22
C ALA A 81 15.80 6.78 5.71
N ASP A 82 15.20 6.38 6.82
CA ASP A 82 15.26 5.03 7.38
C ASP A 82 14.08 4.16 6.93
N ALA A 83 13.08 4.79 6.29
CA ALA A 83 12.01 4.09 5.61
C ALA A 83 11.61 4.79 4.30
N VAL A 84 11.14 4.02 3.31
CA VAL A 84 10.57 4.48 2.05
C VAL A 84 9.18 3.87 1.91
N TYR A 85 8.18 4.72 1.66
CA TYR A 85 6.81 4.29 1.41
C TYR A 85 6.42 4.61 -0.03
N LEU A 86 6.04 3.58 -0.77
CA LEU A 86 5.49 3.66 -2.12
C LEU A 86 3.99 3.34 -2.03
N PRO A 87 3.11 4.34 -1.98
CA PRO A 87 1.67 4.11 -1.94
C PRO A 87 1.13 3.55 -3.25
N GLY A 88 -0.16 3.24 -3.27
CA GLY A 88 -0.85 2.86 -4.48
C GLY A 88 -1.00 4.01 -5.47
N GLY A 89 -1.42 3.67 -6.68
CA GLY A 89 -1.63 4.61 -7.77
C GLY A 89 -1.76 3.91 -9.10
N TYR A 90 -1.32 4.56 -10.16
CA TYR A 90 -1.43 4.09 -11.55
C TYR A 90 -0.06 3.96 -12.24
N PRO A 91 0.88 3.14 -11.75
CA PRO A 91 2.20 3.01 -12.34
C PRO A 91 2.15 2.48 -13.79
N GLU A 92 1.11 1.70 -14.14
CA GLU A 92 0.89 1.18 -15.48
C GLU A 92 0.65 2.24 -16.54
N LEU A 93 0.14 3.41 -16.15
CA LEU A 93 -0.06 4.55 -17.04
C LEU A 93 1.25 5.33 -17.27
N HIS A 94 2.26 5.08 -16.46
CA HIS A 94 3.54 5.77 -16.45
C HIS A 94 4.73 4.82 -16.60
N GLY A 95 4.49 3.59 -17.08
CA GLY A 95 5.49 2.51 -17.12
C GLY A 95 6.81 2.89 -17.77
N TYR A 96 6.77 3.59 -18.92
CA TYR A 96 7.98 4.08 -19.60
C TYR A 96 8.76 5.07 -18.73
N ARG A 97 8.08 6.09 -18.16
CA ARG A 97 8.75 7.11 -17.31
C ARG A 97 9.39 6.45 -16.11
N LEU A 98 8.66 5.60 -15.39
CA LEU A 98 9.19 4.89 -14.24
C LEU A 98 10.33 3.95 -14.62
N GLY A 99 10.19 3.19 -15.71
CA GLY A 99 11.23 2.25 -16.16
C GLY A 99 12.53 2.93 -16.60
N THR A 100 12.48 4.22 -16.94
CA THR A 100 13.64 5.04 -17.33
C THR A 100 14.13 5.99 -16.23
N ALA A 101 13.44 6.04 -15.09
CA ALA A 101 13.78 6.86 -13.91
C ALA A 101 14.96 6.26 -13.14
N ASN A 102 16.18 6.48 -13.64
CA ASN A 102 17.38 5.81 -13.14
C ASN A 102 17.81 6.29 -11.75
N VAL A 103 17.60 7.58 -11.43
CA VAL A 103 17.92 8.16 -10.12
C VAL A 103 16.97 7.62 -9.07
N PHE A 104 15.67 7.55 -9.37
CA PHE A 104 14.66 6.93 -8.52
C PHE A 104 14.97 5.44 -8.26
N MET A 105 15.13 4.66 -9.33
CA MET A 105 15.38 3.21 -9.20
C MET A 105 16.71 2.90 -8.50
N GLY A 106 17.74 3.71 -8.76
CA GLY A 106 19.03 3.63 -8.05
C GLY A 106 18.89 3.99 -6.58
N GLY A 107 18.18 5.06 -6.26
CA GLY A 107 17.92 5.50 -4.89
C GLY A 107 17.14 4.50 -4.04
N LEU A 108 16.18 3.77 -4.65
CA LEU A 108 15.49 2.67 -3.96
C LEU A 108 16.45 1.53 -3.61
N LYS A 109 17.31 1.13 -4.54
CA LYS A 109 18.31 0.08 -4.31
C LYS A 109 19.32 0.48 -3.25
N GLU A 110 19.82 1.72 -3.33
CA GLU A 110 20.70 2.27 -2.30
C GLU A 110 20.02 2.31 -0.92
N ALA A 111 18.73 2.65 -0.83
CA ALA A 111 17.98 2.62 0.41
C ALA A 111 17.87 1.18 0.96
N ALA A 112 17.56 0.19 0.11
CA ALA A 112 17.54 -1.22 0.49
C ALA A 112 18.89 -1.70 1.00
N ASP A 113 19.98 -1.38 0.28
CA ASP A 113 21.36 -1.76 0.64
C ASP A 113 21.80 -1.15 1.98
N ARG A 114 21.30 0.05 2.32
CA ARG A 114 21.53 0.66 3.63
C ARG A 114 20.69 0.05 4.75
N GLY A 115 19.77 -0.86 4.43
CA GLY A 115 18.87 -1.50 5.39
C GLY A 115 17.65 -0.62 5.76
N ALA A 116 17.29 0.38 4.96
CA ALA A 116 16.04 1.09 5.13
C ALA A 116 14.85 0.14 4.93
N VAL A 117 13.75 0.40 5.61
CA VAL A 117 12.49 -0.28 5.34
C VAL A 117 11.94 0.22 4.01
N ILE A 118 11.53 -0.68 3.12
CA ILE A 118 10.82 -0.29 1.90
C ILE A 118 9.48 -1.00 1.88
N PHE A 119 8.40 -0.22 1.89
CA PHE A 119 7.05 -0.74 1.89
C PHE A 119 6.26 -0.22 0.69
N GLY A 120 5.76 -1.14 -0.14
CA GLY A 120 4.96 -0.84 -1.32
C GLY A 120 3.53 -1.37 -1.21
N GLU A 121 2.55 -0.53 -1.47
CA GLU A 121 1.14 -0.93 -1.58
C GLU A 121 0.66 -0.82 -3.02
N CYS A 122 -0.11 -1.80 -3.50
CA CYS A 122 -0.77 -1.79 -4.82
C CYS A 122 0.19 -1.39 -5.95
N GLY A 123 0.11 -0.13 -6.44
CA GLY A 123 1.04 0.43 -7.43
C GLY A 123 2.50 0.41 -6.97
N GLY A 124 2.74 0.78 -5.73
CA GLY A 124 4.06 0.72 -5.11
C GLY A 124 4.64 -0.69 -5.06
N TYR A 125 3.81 -1.68 -4.75
CA TYR A 125 4.21 -3.09 -4.77
C TYR A 125 4.63 -3.55 -6.17
N MET A 126 3.87 -3.16 -7.21
CA MET A 126 4.22 -3.47 -8.59
C MET A 126 5.58 -2.89 -8.98
N VAL A 127 5.88 -1.67 -8.56
CA VAL A 127 7.16 -0.98 -8.84
C VAL A 127 8.34 -1.61 -8.11
N LEU A 128 8.13 -2.24 -6.96
CA LEU A 128 9.17 -3.03 -6.28
C LEU A 128 9.51 -4.33 -7.02
N GLY A 129 8.65 -4.79 -7.92
CA GLY A 129 8.86 -5.99 -8.73
C GLY A 129 9.97 -5.86 -9.78
N LYS A 130 10.16 -6.92 -10.56
CA LYS A 130 11.14 -6.98 -11.67
C LYS A 130 10.62 -6.31 -12.93
N GLY A 131 9.31 -6.25 -13.12
CA GLY A 131 8.71 -5.71 -14.32
C GLY A 131 7.20 -5.54 -14.22
N LEU A 132 6.70 -4.63 -15.04
CA LEU A 132 5.30 -4.35 -15.24
C LEU A 132 5.01 -4.35 -16.73
N ILE A 133 4.01 -5.14 -17.15
CA ILE A 133 3.49 -5.15 -18.52
C ILE A 133 2.24 -4.28 -18.54
N ASP A 134 2.24 -3.24 -19.37
CA ASP A 134 1.12 -2.32 -19.50
C ASP A 134 -0.06 -2.90 -20.32
N ALA A 135 -1.07 -2.06 -20.59
CA ALA A 135 -2.25 -2.47 -21.33
C ALA A 135 -1.97 -2.77 -22.82
N ASP A 136 -0.93 -2.19 -23.38
CA ASP A 136 -0.50 -2.39 -24.77
C ASP A 136 0.41 -3.63 -24.90
N GLY A 137 0.77 -4.24 -23.77
CA GLY A 137 1.64 -5.41 -23.70
C GLY A 137 3.13 -5.08 -23.70
N GLU A 138 3.48 -3.79 -23.53
CA GLU A 138 4.86 -3.38 -23.41
C GLU A 138 5.38 -3.62 -22.00
N ARG A 139 6.58 -4.21 -21.91
CA ARG A 139 7.22 -4.54 -20.63
C ARG A 139 8.19 -3.45 -20.19
N HIS A 140 7.91 -2.89 -19.03
CA HIS A 140 8.76 -1.89 -18.37
C HIS A 140 9.52 -2.52 -17.22
N VAL A 141 10.83 -2.29 -17.18
CA VAL A 141 11.68 -2.75 -16.06
C VAL A 141 11.37 -1.91 -14.82
N MET A 142 11.24 -2.59 -13.67
CA MET A 142 10.98 -1.96 -12.38
C MET A 142 12.18 -2.15 -11.43
N ALA A 143 12.04 -1.82 -10.16
CA ALA A 143 13.14 -1.80 -9.19
C ALA A 143 13.84 -3.16 -9.02
N GLY A 144 13.12 -4.28 -9.18
CA GLY A 144 13.66 -5.64 -9.06
C GLY A 144 14.06 -6.02 -7.64
N LEU A 145 13.49 -5.35 -6.65
CA LEU A 145 13.72 -5.62 -5.22
C LEU A 145 12.89 -6.78 -4.69
N LEU A 146 11.75 -7.07 -5.34
CA LEU A 146 10.93 -8.24 -5.04
C LEU A 146 10.81 -9.15 -6.27
N PRO A 147 10.70 -10.48 -6.08
CA PRO A 147 10.62 -11.44 -7.19
C PRO A 147 9.19 -11.49 -7.80
N LEU A 148 8.67 -10.35 -8.18
CA LEU A 148 7.32 -10.12 -8.69
C LEU A 148 7.37 -9.58 -10.12
N GLU A 149 6.44 -10.03 -10.95
CA GLU A 149 6.16 -9.44 -12.26
C GLU A 149 4.65 -9.36 -12.48
N THR A 150 4.17 -8.20 -12.92
CA THR A 150 2.74 -7.90 -13.04
C THR A 150 2.34 -7.52 -14.46
N SER A 151 1.07 -7.69 -14.82
CA SER A 151 0.56 -7.40 -16.15
C SER A 151 -0.84 -6.83 -16.15
N PHE A 152 -1.05 -5.84 -17.01
CA PHE A 152 -2.35 -5.24 -17.36
C PHE A 152 -2.86 -5.71 -18.73
N ALA A 153 -2.16 -6.58 -19.45
CA ALA A 153 -2.57 -7.09 -20.75
C ALA A 153 -3.91 -7.84 -20.70
N LYS A 154 -4.22 -8.49 -19.55
CA LYS A 154 -5.51 -9.11 -19.28
C LYS A 154 -6.03 -8.58 -17.95
N ARG A 155 -6.77 -7.48 -18.02
CA ARG A 155 -7.32 -6.83 -16.83
C ARG A 155 -8.35 -7.72 -16.13
N LYS A 156 -8.18 -7.91 -14.83
CA LYS A 156 -9.14 -8.57 -13.96
C LYS A 156 -9.31 -7.72 -12.70
N LEU A 157 -10.54 -7.33 -12.40
CA LEU A 157 -10.84 -6.57 -11.19
C LEU A 157 -10.65 -7.46 -9.95
N HIS A 158 -9.78 -7.02 -9.06
CA HIS A 158 -9.65 -7.51 -7.69
C HIS A 158 -10.15 -6.40 -6.76
N LEU A 159 -11.24 -6.66 -6.07
CA LEU A 159 -11.90 -5.64 -5.23
C LEU A 159 -12.45 -6.31 -3.97
N GLY A 160 -12.22 -5.68 -2.84
CA GLY A 160 -12.88 -6.02 -1.59
C GLY A 160 -12.10 -5.62 -0.35
N TYR A 161 -12.80 -5.64 0.78
CA TYR A 161 -12.15 -5.51 2.08
C TYR A 161 -11.37 -6.77 2.42
N ARG A 162 -10.26 -6.58 3.13
CA ARG A 162 -9.35 -7.64 3.55
C ARG A 162 -9.07 -7.53 5.04
N GLN A 163 -9.05 -8.67 5.71
CA GLN A 163 -8.41 -8.84 7.00
C GLN A 163 -7.10 -9.59 6.75
N VAL A 164 -6.00 -9.05 7.22
CA VAL A 164 -4.69 -9.65 7.00
C VAL A 164 -3.96 -9.87 8.32
N GLU A 165 -3.21 -10.95 8.37
CA GLU A 165 -2.36 -11.34 9.49
C GLU A 165 -0.92 -11.40 9.03
N LEU A 166 -0.04 -10.64 9.69
CA LEU A 166 1.39 -10.56 9.37
C LEU A 166 2.05 -11.93 9.53
N ASP A 167 2.70 -12.40 8.47
CA ASP A 167 3.45 -13.65 8.52
C ASP A 167 4.66 -13.56 9.45
N ALA A 168 4.97 -14.65 10.13
CA ALA A 168 6.06 -14.69 11.09
C ALA A 168 7.44 -14.45 10.44
N GLY A 169 7.66 -15.00 9.25
CA GLY A 169 8.90 -14.79 8.51
C GLY A 169 9.10 -13.34 8.09
N ALA A 170 8.03 -12.69 7.60
CA ALA A 170 8.04 -11.29 7.21
C ALA A 170 8.26 -10.36 8.43
N SER A 171 7.59 -10.63 9.55
CA SER A 171 7.79 -9.86 10.79
C SER A 171 9.24 -9.93 11.26
N LEU A 172 9.79 -11.12 11.37
CA LEU A 172 11.18 -11.32 11.82
C LEU A 172 12.19 -10.73 10.84
N GLY A 173 11.99 -10.93 9.54
CA GLY A 173 12.85 -10.39 8.47
C GLY A 173 12.89 -8.86 8.44
N SER A 174 11.77 -8.21 8.66
CA SER A 174 11.67 -6.74 8.70
C SER A 174 12.14 -6.12 10.03
N GLY A 175 12.39 -6.92 11.04
CA GLY A 175 12.70 -6.44 12.39
C GLY A 175 11.47 -5.92 13.14
N GLY A 176 10.28 -6.46 12.83
CA GLY A 176 9.03 -6.12 13.51
C GLY A 176 8.44 -4.76 13.15
N VAL A 177 8.81 -4.18 12.01
CA VAL A 177 8.36 -2.83 11.60
C VAL A 177 6.84 -2.71 11.53
N LEU A 178 6.16 -3.69 10.90
CA LEU A 178 4.71 -3.73 10.85
C LEU A 178 4.08 -4.31 12.13
N GLY A 179 4.87 -4.86 13.03
CA GLY A 179 4.41 -5.45 14.29
C GLY A 179 4.98 -6.84 14.53
N ASP A 180 4.49 -7.48 15.58
CA ASP A 180 4.85 -8.84 15.95
C ASP A 180 4.22 -9.88 15.00
N PRO A 181 4.75 -11.12 14.93
CA PRO A 181 4.12 -12.20 14.20
C PRO A 181 2.64 -12.37 14.59
N GLY A 182 1.78 -12.46 13.59
CA GLY A 182 0.32 -12.57 13.81
C GLY A 182 -0.39 -11.24 14.05
N GLN A 183 0.32 -10.09 13.98
CA GLN A 183 -0.34 -8.79 14.01
C GLN A 183 -1.38 -8.70 12.89
N ARG A 184 -2.60 -8.25 13.24
CA ARG A 184 -3.70 -8.14 12.29
C ARG A 184 -3.90 -6.70 11.83
N PHE A 185 -4.36 -6.58 10.57
CA PHE A 185 -4.74 -5.31 9.98
C PHE A 185 -6.03 -5.47 9.20
N ARG A 186 -6.75 -4.37 9.06
CA ARG A 186 -7.84 -4.21 8.09
C ARG A 186 -7.31 -3.39 6.91
N GLY A 187 -7.74 -3.76 5.73
CA GLY A 187 -7.37 -3.09 4.50
C GLY A 187 -8.39 -3.32 3.40
N HIS A 188 -8.08 -2.84 2.24
CA HIS A 188 -8.81 -3.17 1.02
C HIS A 188 -7.85 -3.47 -0.12
N GLU A 189 -8.35 -4.20 -1.08
CA GLU A 189 -7.68 -4.49 -2.34
C GLU A 189 -8.50 -3.88 -3.47
N PHE A 190 -7.83 -3.16 -4.38
CA PHE A 190 -8.45 -2.60 -5.58
C PHE A 190 -7.41 -2.44 -6.68
N HIS A 191 -7.34 -3.40 -7.60
CA HIS A 191 -6.44 -3.33 -8.74
C HIS A 191 -6.97 -4.16 -9.92
N TYR A 192 -6.40 -3.92 -11.11
CA TYR A 192 -6.70 -4.67 -12.34
C TYR A 192 -5.52 -5.51 -12.81
N ALA A 193 -4.37 -5.37 -12.18
CA ALA A 193 -3.18 -6.14 -12.51
C ALA A 193 -3.37 -7.63 -12.21
N SER A 194 -2.73 -8.46 -13.01
CA SER A 194 -2.53 -9.89 -12.74
C SER A 194 -1.07 -10.14 -12.42
N VAL A 195 -0.79 -11.00 -11.45
CA VAL A 195 0.55 -11.52 -11.21
C VAL A 195 0.84 -12.58 -12.27
N ILE A 196 1.91 -12.38 -13.04
CA ILE A 196 2.32 -13.33 -14.09
C ILE A 196 3.56 -14.13 -13.70
N ASN A 197 4.35 -13.62 -12.79
CA ASN A 197 5.47 -14.32 -12.21
C ASN A 197 5.65 -13.87 -10.75
N GLU A 198 5.69 -14.81 -9.85
CA GLU A 198 6.00 -14.63 -8.44
C GLU A 198 6.85 -15.82 -8.02
N SER A 199 8.16 -15.60 -7.93
CA SER A 199 9.07 -16.65 -7.44
C SER A 199 8.85 -16.86 -5.93
N PRO A 200 9.20 -18.02 -5.37
CA PRO A 200 9.08 -18.25 -3.95
C PRO A 200 9.80 -17.15 -3.18
N GLY A 201 9.05 -16.37 -2.42
CA GLY A 201 9.48 -15.38 -1.44
C GLY A 201 8.75 -15.66 -0.13
N ALA A 202 9.19 -15.02 0.95
CA ALA A 202 8.40 -15.07 2.17
C ALA A 202 7.08 -14.32 1.93
N PRO A 203 5.92 -14.91 2.23
CA PRO A 203 4.65 -14.19 2.15
C PRO A 203 4.63 -13.05 3.17
N LEU A 204 4.02 -11.93 2.82
CA LEU A 204 3.86 -10.83 3.77
C LEU A 204 2.70 -11.08 4.72
N PHE A 205 1.58 -11.54 4.20
CA PHE A 205 0.34 -11.72 4.95
C PHE A 205 -0.36 -13.05 4.65
N LYS A 206 -1.14 -13.52 5.63
CA LYS A 206 -2.30 -14.39 5.41
C LYS A 206 -3.52 -13.49 5.27
N SER A 207 -4.37 -13.75 4.29
CA SER A 207 -5.49 -12.86 3.94
C SER A 207 -6.83 -13.55 4.03
N LYS A 208 -7.84 -12.82 4.51
CA LYS A 208 -9.26 -13.21 4.51
C LYS A 208 -10.10 -12.10 3.89
N ASN A 209 -11.26 -12.47 3.33
CA ASN A 209 -12.25 -11.48 2.92
C ASN A 209 -13.10 -10.98 4.10
N ALA A 210 -14.01 -10.02 3.83
CA ALA A 210 -14.91 -9.48 4.85
C ALA A 210 -15.89 -10.52 5.45
N ALA A 211 -16.13 -11.64 4.79
CA ALA A 211 -16.96 -12.73 5.28
C ALA A 211 -16.16 -13.74 6.16
N GLY A 212 -14.83 -13.56 6.25
CA GLY A 212 -13.96 -14.46 6.99
C GLY A 212 -13.39 -15.62 6.17
N ASP A 213 -13.74 -15.73 4.87
CA ASP A 213 -13.22 -16.79 4.02
C ASP A 213 -11.72 -16.59 3.80
N ASP A 214 -10.97 -17.69 3.87
CA ASP A 214 -9.53 -17.70 3.63
C ASP A 214 -9.23 -17.45 2.13
N LEU A 215 -8.42 -16.45 1.86
CA LEU A 215 -7.94 -16.11 0.52
C LEU A 215 -6.49 -16.54 0.29
N GLY A 216 -5.86 -17.18 1.27
CA GLY A 216 -4.48 -17.64 1.20
C GLY A 216 -3.46 -16.54 1.52
N LEU A 217 -2.27 -16.67 0.92
CA LEU A 217 -1.15 -15.79 1.14
C LEU A 217 -1.23 -14.56 0.23
N ALA A 218 -0.77 -13.41 0.73
CA ALA A 218 -0.78 -12.14 -0.01
C ALA A 218 0.50 -11.35 0.22
N GLY A 219 1.03 -10.79 -0.88
CA GLY A 219 2.24 -9.98 -0.86
C GLY A 219 3.52 -10.77 -0.61
N LEU A 220 4.64 -10.07 -0.73
CA LEU A 220 5.99 -10.60 -0.57
C LEU A 220 6.79 -9.77 0.43
N ALA A 221 7.73 -10.44 1.08
CA ALA A 221 8.77 -9.82 1.90
C ALA A 221 10.14 -10.45 1.59
N ASP A 222 11.16 -9.60 1.48
CA ASP A 222 12.56 -9.98 1.43
C ASP A 222 13.35 -9.05 2.38
N GLY A 223 13.62 -9.56 3.58
CA GLY A 223 14.20 -8.75 4.65
C GLY A 223 13.33 -7.55 4.99
N ARG A 224 13.84 -6.34 4.76
CA ARG A 224 13.15 -5.07 5.04
C ARG A 224 12.44 -4.47 3.83
N VAL A 225 12.45 -5.16 2.69
CA VAL A 225 11.66 -4.80 1.51
C VAL A 225 10.40 -5.64 1.48
N MET A 226 9.24 -5.01 1.46
CA MET A 226 7.98 -5.72 1.51
C MET A 226 6.86 -4.97 0.78
N GLY A 227 5.83 -5.68 0.39
CA GLY A 227 4.66 -5.07 -0.22
C GLY A 227 3.56 -6.06 -0.53
N SER A 228 2.38 -5.52 -0.83
CA SER A 228 1.21 -6.28 -1.27
C SER A 228 0.27 -5.42 -2.10
N PHE A 229 -0.72 -6.03 -2.75
CA PHE A 229 -1.82 -5.29 -3.38
C PHE A 229 -2.81 -4.70 -2.38
N ILE A 230 -2.70 -5.07 -1.11
CA ILE A 230 -3.62 -4.65 -0.06
C ILE A 230 -3.15 -3.32 0.50
N HIS A 231 -4.06 -2.33 0.48
CA HIS A 231 -3.88 -1.06 1.15
C HIS A 231 -4.27 -1.24 2.62
N LEU A 232 -3.34 -1.04 3.52
CA LEU A 232 -3.62 -1.10 4.95
C LEU A 232 -4.36 0.16 5.39
N ILE A 233 -5.42 0.01 6.19
CA ILE A 233 -6.22 1.12 6.69
C ILE A 233 -5.98 1.33 8.18
N ASP A 234 -6.09 0.27 8.95
CA ASP A 234 -5.88 0.29 10.39
C ASP A 234 -5.36 -1.04 10.93
N ARG A 235 -4.92 -1.00 12.16
CA ARG A 235 -4.56 -2.17 12.93
C ARG A 235 -5.82 -2.76 13.56
N ALA A 236 -6.01 -4.07 13.43
CA ALA A 236 -7.08 -4.80 14.10
C ALA A 236 -6.56 -5.44 15.39
N ASP A 237 -7.34 -5.36 16.46
CA ASP A 237 -7.04 -6.05 17.69
C ASP A 237 -7.42 -7.53 17.62
N SER A 238 -6.86 -8.34 18.54
CA SER A 238 -7.05 -9.80 18.56
C SER A 238 -8.50 -10.24 18.77
N ASP A 239 -9.36 -9.34 19.26
CA ASP A 239 -10.73 -9.64 19.66
C ASP A 239 -11.80 -9.25 18.61
N ASP A 240 -11.38 -8.64 17.49
CA ASP A 240 -12.24 -8.33 16.34
C ASP A 240 -12.44 -9.56 15.45
N THR A 241 -13.26 -10.53 15.93
CA THR A 241 -13.74 -11.69 15.16
C THR A 241 -15.21 -11.58 14.84
#